data_c3afe87ed71c28324734e1b901ab78bf
#
_entry.id   c3afe87ed71c28324734e1b901ab78bf
#
_cell.length_a   1.000
_cell.length_b   1.000
_cell.length_c   1.000
_cell.angle_alpha   90.00
_cell.angle_beta   90.00
_cell.angle_gamma   90.00
#
_symmetry.space_group_name_H-M   'P 1'
#
loop_
_entity.id
_entity.type
_entity.pdbx_description
1 polymer ?
#
loop_
_entity_poly.entity_id
_entity_poly.type
_entity_poly.pdbx_seq_one_letter_code
_entity_poly.pdbx_strand_id
1 'polypeptide(L)'
;MRTRDPISESKRASGKEEEPGSHGIWSGTISFSLVAIPVQLVKAVDTGRVSFRMLHNKDYSPLQRRMLCPEEDTIVPPEEIIRGYQTGPEKYIVVTDEELESVSPERSRTIEIIEFIDIKEVDSVYYDHPYYLVPSKGGERAYHLLVEVMRRTNKAGLAKFVLGEREYLVAVKSVEGALSLVTLHYSEEILPTEDIIPEEVKIEADEKRRIKEGINKMRADFDPEKYADLRRNKILALLKKKSREKVLVEAPEIEEVEGKGPADLIAALEESMRKVKSR
;
A
#
# COMPACT_ATOMS: atom_id res chain seq x y z
N MET A 1 -26.11 23.93 11.31
CA MET A 1 -25.72 24.50 10.02
C MET A 1 -24.24 24.10 9.80
N ARG A 2 -23.97 22.99 9.07
CA ARG A 2 -22.60 22.48 8.84
C ARG A 2 -22.05 23.16 7.59
N THR A 3 -21.09 24.04 7.76
CA THR A 3 -20.35 24.69 6.68
C THR A 3 -19.45 23.66 6.00
N ARG A 4 -19.64 23.43 4.70
CA ARG A 4 -18.82 22.55 3.86
C ARG A 4 -17.42 23.16 3.70
N ASP A 5 -16.40 22.33 3.90
CA ASP A 5 -14.97 22.70 3.78
C ASP A 5 -14.57 22.89 2.30
N PRO A 6 -13.99 24.02 1.89
CA PRO A 6 -13.64 24.31 0.50
C PRO A 6 -12.46 23.46 -0.06
N ILE A 7 -11.74 22.74 0.81
CA ILE A 7 -10.61 21.88 0.39
C ILE A 7 -11.10 20.52 -0.14
N SER A 8 -12.37 20.14 0.10
CA SER A 8 -12.95 18.91 -0.42
C SER A 8 -13.51 19.05 -1.84
N GLU A 9 -13.64 20.28 -2.38
CA GLU A 9 -14.29 20.51 -3.69
C GLU A 9 -13.35 20.45 -4.89
N SER A 10 -12.01 20.50 -4.70
CA SER A 10 -11.07 20.44 -5.84
C SER A 10 -10.93 19.05 -6.50
N LYS A 11 -11.62 18.02 -5.98
CA LYS A 11 -11.65 16.66 -6.57
C LYS A 11 -12.97 16.33 -7.29
N ARG A 12 -13.90 17.30 -7.43
CA ARG A 12 -15.24 17.05 -8.02
C ARG A 12 -15.48 17.68 -9.39
N ALA A 13 -14.43 17.96 -10.15
CA ALA A 13 -14.58 18.48 -11.52
C ALA A 13 -14.30 17.39 -12.57
N SER A 14 -14.91 16.22 -12.45
CA SER A 14 -15.22 15.34 -13.57
C SER A 14 -16.44 14.50 -13.18
N GLY A 15 -17.58 14.88 -13.76
CA GLY A 15 -18.86 14.26 -13.44
C GLY A 15 -18.94 12.80 -13.88
N LYS A 16 -18.75 11.93 -12.92
CA LYS A 16 -19.34 10.60 -12.80
C LYS A 16 -19.63 10.43 -11.32
N GLU A 17 -20.85 10.14 -10.96
CA GLU A 17 -21.22 9.66 -9.64
C GLU A 17 -20.49 8.33 -9.43
N GLU A 18 -19.34 8.36 -8.74
CA GLU A 18 -18.60 7.19 -8.34
C GLU A 18 -19.31 6.59 -7.13
N GLU A 19 -19.81 5.37 -7.28
CA GLU A 19 -20.33 4.57 -6.17
C GLU A 19 -19.23 4.42 -5.11
N PRO A 20 -19.55 4.49 -3.80
CA PRO A 20 -18.58 4.33 -2.72
C PRO A 20 -18.04 2.89 -2.75
N GLY A 21 -16.83 2.70 -3.28
CA GLY A 21 -16.16 1.40 -3.42
C GLY A 21 -15.38 1.20 -4.72
N SER A 22 -15.36 2.17 -5.64
CA SER A 22 -14.87 1.98 -7.02
C SER A 22 -13.35 1.94 -7.23
N HIS A 23 -12.53 2.03 -6.19
CA HIS A 23 -11.06 1.92 -6.30
C HIS A 23 -10.56 0.62 -5.67
N GLY A 24 -11.00 -0.53 -6.21
CA GLY A 24 -10.41 -1.83 -5.87
C GLY A 24 -8.94 -1.87 -6.29
N ILE A 25 -8.04 -2.21 -5.35
CA ILE A 25 -6.61 -2.39 -5.63
C ILE A 25 -6.42 -3.66 -6.46
N TRP A 26 -7.29 -4.64 -6.24
CA TRP A 26 -7.25 -5.94 -6.86
C TRP A 26 -8.66 -6.55 -6.92
N SER A 27 -8.90 -7.40 -7.91
CA SER A 27 -10.16 -8.14 -8.07
C SER A 27 -9.86 -9.59 -8.36
N GLY A 28 -10.61 -10.49 -7.72
CA GLY A 28 -10.42 -11.92 -7.88
C GLY A 28 -11.41 -12.75 -7.07
N THR A 29 -10.99 -13.87 -6.55
CA THR A 29 -11.85 -14.85 -5.88
C THR A 29 -11.22 -15.31 -4.57
N ILE A 30 -12.00 -15.38 -3.48
CA ILE A 30 -11.63 -16.21 -2.33
C ILE A 30 -12.08 -17.64 -2.63
N SER A 31 -11.17 -18.60 -2.46
CA SER A 31 -11.49 -20.02 -2.62
C SER A 31 -11.11 -20.83 -1.40
N PHE A 32 -11.95 -21.82 -1.08
CA PHE A 32 -11.66 -22.88 -0.11
C PHE A 32 -12.53 -24.09 -0.44
N SER A 33 -11.92 -25.27 -0.49
CA SER A 33 -12.61 -26.49 -0.94
C SER A 33 -13.34 -26.26 -2.28
N LEU A 34 -14.66 -26.41 -2.31
CA LEU A 34 -15.51 -26.24 -3.50
C LEU A 34 -16.19 -24.84 -3.56
N VAL A 35 -15.88 -23.95 -2.63
CA VAL A 35 -16.48 -22.62 -2.55
C VAL A 35 -15.57 -21.62 -3.23
N ALA A 36 -16.16 -20.79 -4.11
CA ALA A 36 -15.48 -19.68 -4.79
C ALA A 36 -16.36 -18.43 -4.66
N ILE A 37 -15.82 -17.35 -4.10
CA ILE A 37 -16.54 -16.10 -3.83
C ILE A 37 -15.82 -14.97 -4.55
N PRO A 38 -16.42 -14.33 -5.55
CA PRO A 38 -15.83 -13.19 -6.24
C PRO A 38 -15.78 -11.98 -5.30
N VAL A 39 -14.60 -11.36 -5.18
CA VAL A 39 -14.33 -10.25 -4.27
C VAL A 39 -13.41 -9.20 -4.90
N GLN A 40 -13.43 -8.02 -4.31
CA GLN A 40 -12.46 -6.96 -4.57
C GLN A 40 -11.72 -6.62 -3.27
N LEU A 41 -10.43 -6.34 -3.40
CA LEU A 41 -9.58 -5.88 -2.32
C LEU A 41 -9.58 -4.36 -2.31
N VAL A 42 -9.91 -3.75 -1.16
CA VAL A 42 -9.90 -2.31 -0.96
C VAL A 42 -9.05 -1.96 0.26
N LYS A 43 -8.48 -0.76 0.30
CA LYS A 43 -7.71 -0.32 1.46
C LYS A 43 -8.59 -0.23 2.71
N ALA A 44 -8.16 -0.84 3.81
CA ALA A 44 -8.82 -0.68 5.11
C ALA A 44 -8.36 0.59 5.84
N VAL A 45 -7.18 1.10 5.52
CA VAL A 45 -6.58 2.26 6.20
C VAL A 45 -6.21 3.32 5.16
N ASP A 46 -6.72 4.53 5.38
CA ASP A 46 -6.23 5.73 4.73
C ASP A 46 -5.40 6.52 5.76
N THR A 47 -4.09 6.52 5.59
CA THR A 47 -3.19 7.23 6.49
C THR A 47 -3.41 8.74 6.48
N GLY A 48 -4.14 9.27 5.50
CA GLY A 48 -4.44 10.70 5.34
C GLY A 48 -3.19 11.59 5.38
N ARG A 49 -2.02 11.05 5.01
CA ARG A 49 -0.76 11.80 5.04
C ARG A 49 -0.84 13.00 4.11
N VAL A 50 -0.51 14.17 4.64
CA VAL A 50 -0.34 15.36 3.80
C VAL A 50 0.95 15.20 3.04
N SER A 51 0.87 15.07 1.71
CA SER A 51 2.02 14.99 0.82
C SER A 51 2.36 16.36 0.26
N PHE A 52 3.65 16.65 0.13
CA PHE A 52 4.16 17.86 -0.49
C PHE A 52 4.98 17.50 -1.72
N ARG A 53 4.77 18.23 -2.81
CA ARG A 53 5.67 18.17 -3.97
C ARG A 53 6.87 19.07 -3.73
N MET A 54 8.04 18.66 -4.18
CA MET A 54 9.23 19.52 -4.19
C MET A 54 9.11 20.51 -5.35
N LEU A 55 9.27 21.78 -5.05
CA LEU A 55 9.25 22.86 -6.03
C LEU A 55 10.60 23.56 -6.07
N HIS A 56 10.96 24.09 -7.23
CA HIS A 56 12.11 24.94 -7.39
C HIS A 56 11.84 26.31 -6.73
N ASN A 57 12.77 26.81 -5.94
CA ASN A 57 12.54 28.02 -5.14
C ASN A 57 12.45 29.32 -5.95
N LYS A 58 12.96 29.32 -7.20
CA LYS A 58 13.00 30.53 -8.04
C LYS A 58 11.69 30.76 -8.81
N ASP A 59 11.12 29.70 -9.35
CA ASP A 59 10.00 29.75 -10.28
C ASP A 59 8.82 28.83 -9.90
N TYR A 60 8.95 28.12 -8.76
CA TYR A 60 7.97 27.18 -8.24
C TYR A 60 7.64 25.99 -9.16
N SER A 61 8.48 25.72 -10.17
CA SER A 61 8.32 24.56 -11.04
C SER A 61 8.45 23.25 -10.24
N PRO A 62 7.63 22.22 -10.54
CA PRO A 62 7.77 20.90 -9.92
C PRO A 62 9.09 20.24 -10.32
N LEU A 63 9.84 19.76 -9.31
CA LEU A 63 11.09 19.05 -9.55
C LEU A 63 10.84 17.61 -9.95
N GLN A 64 11.61 17.12 -10.92
CA GLN A 64 11.67 15.73 -11.35
C GLN A 64 12.93 15.07 -10.83
N ARG A 65 12.84 13.79 -10.46
CA ARG A 65 14.01 12.96 -10.14
C ARG A 65 14.49 12.28 -11.40
N ARG A 66 15.80 12.33 -11.65
CA ARG A 66 16.43 11.63 -12.75
C ARG A 66 17.60 10.82 -12.22
N MET A 67 17.84 9.65 -12.81
CA MET A 67 18.99 8.83 -12.49
C MET A 67 20.20 9.37 -13.23
N LEU A 68 21.27 9.65 -12.47
CA LEU A 68 22.53 10.18 -13.00
C LEU A 68 23.62 9.12 -12.80
N CYS A 69 24.36 8.80 -13.85
CA CYS A 69 25.59 8.02 -13.74
C CYS A 69 26.72 8.94 -13.24
N PRO A 70 27.31 8.69 -12.04
CA PRO A 70 28.35 9.58 -11.52
C PRO A 70 29.69 9.48 -12.28
N GLU A 71 29.95 8.38 -12.99
CA GLU A 71 31.15 8.19 -13.80
C GLU A 71 31.12 9.01 -15.07
N GLU A 72 29.96 9.08 -15.74
CA GLU A 72 29.80 9.76 -17.03
C GLU A 72 29.20 11.15 -16.91
N ASP A 73 28.70 11.51 -15.72
CA ASP A 73 27.93 12.75 -15.46
C ASP A 73 26.74 12.94 -16.41
N THR A 74 26.10 11.82 -16.81
CA THR A 74 24.98 11.78 -17.75
C THR A 74 23.72 11.21 -17.11
N ILE A 75 22.57 11.66 -17.63
CA ILE A 75 21.27 11.10 -17.21
C ILE A 75 21.08 9.76 -17.91
N VAL A 76 20.88 8.70 -17.11
CA VAL A 76 20.66 7.35 -17.60
C VAL A 76 19.18 7.16 -17.95
N PRO A 77 18.86 6.81 -19.20
CA PRO A 77 17.50 6.48 -19.60
C PRO A 77 17.02 5.14 -18.94
N PRO A 78 15.71 4.96 -18.74
CA PRO A 78 15.18 3.76 -18.07
C PRO A 78 15.62 2.44 -18.73
N GLU A 79 15.82 2.43 -20.04
CA GLU A 79 16.18 1.25 -20.83
C GLU A 79 17.62 0.77 -20.57
N GLU A 80 18.47 1.66 -20.01
CA GLU A 80 19.87 1.36 -19.68
C GLU A 80 20.05 1.01 -18.20
N ILE A 81 18.95 1.02 -17.41
CA ILE A 81 18.99 0.71 -15.98
C ILE A 81 18.81 -0.81 -15.81
N ILE A 82 19.80 -1.45 -15.21
CA ILE A 82 19.76 -2.87 -14.85
C ILE A 82 19.76 -3.06 -13.34
N ARG A 83 19.34 -4.23 -12.87
CA ARG A 83 19.31 -4.56 -11.44
C ARG A 83 20.57 -5.30 -11.03
N GLY A 84 21.14 -4.91 -9.90
CA GLY A 84 22.32 -5.57 -9.33
C GLY A 84 22.11 -5.90 -7.85
N TYR A 85 22.34 -7.16 -7.46
CA TYR A 85 22.36 -7.59 -6.07
C TYR A 85 23.76 -7.41 -5.51
N GLN A 86 23.92 -6.60 -4.46
CA GLN A 86 25.22 -6.32 -3.86
C GLN A 86 25.70 -7.50 -2.99
N THR A 87 26.85 -8.06 -3.31
CA THR A 87 27.46 -9.19 -2.59
C THR A 87 28.66 -8.79 -1.74
N GLY A 88 29.11 -7.55 -1.89
CA GLY A 88 30.24 -6.99 -1.13
C GLY A 88 30.52 -5.56 -1.56
N PRO A 89 31.55 -4.90 -0.98
CA PRO A 89 31.94 -3.57 -1.42
C PRO A 89 32.20 -3.57 -2.93
N GLU A 90 31.48 -2.73 -3.69
CA GLU A 90 31.64 -2.54 -5.15
C GLU A 90 31.46 -3.80 -6.00
N LYS A 91 30.85 -4.88 -5.47
CA LYS A 91 30.60 -6.11 -6.21
C LYS A 91 29.11 -6.37 -6.31
N TYR A 92 28.63 -6.58 -7.54
CA TYR A 92 27.23 -6.81 -7.85
C TYR A 92 27.06 -8.05 -8.74
N ILE A 93 26.02 -8.82 -8.45
CA ILE A 93 25.51 -9.81 -9.37
C ILE A 93 24.40 -9.12 -10.17
N VAL A 94 24.57 -9.04 -11.48
CA VAL A 94 23.55 -8.49 -12.38
C VAL A 94 22.44 -9.51 -12.53
N VAL A 95 21.18 -9.04 -12.42
CA VAL A 95 19.99 -9.86 -12.57
C VAL A 95 19.10 -9.22 -13.63
N THR A 96 18.70 -9.97 -14.64
CA THR A 96 17.81 -9.48 -15.69
C THR A 96 16.34 -9.56 -15.28
N ASP A 97 15.49 -8.81 -15.97
CA ASP A 97 14.05 -8.83 -15.71
C ASP A 97 13.45 -10.20 -16.06
N GLU A 98 13.96 -10.88 -17.11
CA GLU A 98 13.54 -12.24 -17.49
C GLU A 98 13.89 -13.27 -16.41
N GLU A 99 15.07 -13.16 -15.79
CA GLU A 99 15.46 -14.03 -14.68
C GLU A 99 14.55 -13.83 -13.46
N LEU A 100 14.21 -12.59 -13.12
CA LEU A 100 13.26 -12.29 -12.04
C LEU A 100 11.86 -12.79 -12.36
N GLU A 101 11.39 -12.63 -13.61
CA GLU A 101 10.09 -13.13 -14.03
C GLU A 101 10.02 -14.66 -13.96
N SER A 102 11.11 -15.37 -14.26
CA SER A 102 11.19 -16.84 -14.20
C SER A 102 10.99 -17.43 -12.80
N VAL A 103 11.31 -16.67 -11.74
CA VAL A 103 11.16 -17.05 -10.33
C VAL A 103 9.97 -16.38 -9.66
N SER A 104 9.24 -15.52 -10.37
CA SER A 104 8.05 -14.86 -9.85
C SER A 104 6.91 -15.86 -9.68
N PRO A 105 6.08 -15.70 -8.63
CA PRO A 105 4.92 -16.57 -8.44
C PRO A 105 3.94 -16.41 -9.61
N GLU A 106 3.26 -17.49 -9.98
CA GLU A 106 2.20 -17.40 -10.99
C GLU A 106 1.17 -16.34 -10.59
N ARG A 107 0.82 -15.47 -11.52
CA ARG A 107 -0.17 -14.40 -11.30
C ARG A 107 -1.55 -15.02 -11.07
N SER A 108 -1.84 -15.40 -9.83
CA SER A 108 -3.15 -15.91 -9.42
C SER A 108 -4.08 -14.76 -9.05
N ARG A 109 -5.33 -14.83 -9.52
CA ARG A 109 -6.42 -13.96 -9.05
C ARG A 109 -7.25 -14.64 -7.97
N THR A 110 -6.60 -15.48 -7.16
CA THR A 110 -7.28 -16.26 -6.13
C THR A 110 -6.58 -16.06 -4.79
N ILE A 111 -7.37 -15.82 -3.77
CA ILE A 111 -6.99 -15.91 -2.36
C ILE A 111 -7.37 -17.33 -1.94
N GLU A 112 -6.40 -18.22 -1.88
CA GLU A 112 -6.64 -19.62 -1.54
C GLU A 112 -6.50 -19.84 -0.05
N ILE A 113 -7.63 -20.08 0.64
CA ILE A 113 -7.61 -20.43 2.06
C ILE A 113 -7.13 -21.88 2.20
N ILE A 114 -6.01 -22.04 2.91
CA ILE A 114 -5.34 -23.31 3.14
C ILE A 114 -5.94 -23.99 4.37
N GLU A 115 -6.16 -23.20 5.44
CA GLU A 115 -6.65 -23.71 6.72
C GLU A 115 -7.38 -22.62 7.53
N PHE A 116 -8.11 -23.03 8.55
CA PHE A 116 -8.78 -22.12 9.50
C PHE A 116 -8.16 -22.28 10.89
N ILE A 117 -7.67 -21.19 11.44
CA ILE A 117 -6.98 -21.10 12.72
C ILE A 117 -7.76 -20.25 13.72
N ASP A 118 -7.44 -20.35 15.00
CA ASP A 118 -7.90 -19.37 15.99
C ASP A 118 -7.07 -18.09 15.82
N ILE A 119 -7.73 -16.97 15.59
CA ILE A 119 -7.02 -15.69 15.36
C ILE A 119 -6.15 -15.26 16.55
N LYS A 120 -6.41 -15.77 17.74
CA LYS A 120 -5.62 -15.50 18.95
C LYS A 120 -4.26 -16.19 18.95
N GLU A 121 -4.08 -17.22 18.11
CA GLU A 121 -2.79 -17.91 17.95
C GLU A 121 -1.79 -17.09 17.14
N VAL A 122 -2.26 -16.09 16.39
CA VAL A 122 -1.39 -15.21 15.62
C VAL A 122 -0.94 -14.05 16.51
N ASP A 123 0.36 -14.02 16.84
CA ASP A 123 0.94 -12.90 17.57
C ASP A 123 0.87 -11.61 16.75
N SER A 124 0.73 -10.49 17.44
CA SER A 124 0.61 -9.17 16.80
C SER A 124 1.82 -8.79 15.95
N VAL A 125 2.99 -9.35 16.23
CA VAL A 125 4.23 -9.10 15.47
C VAL A 125 4.15 -9.59 14.02
N TYR A 126 3.30 -10.58 13.75
CA TYR A 126 3.11 -11.09 12.39
C TYR A 126 2.23 -10.20 11.50
N TYR A 127 1.42 -9.28 12.07
CA TYR A 127 0.52 -8.46 11.27
C TYR A 127 1.25 -7.31 10.58
N ASP A 128 1.01 -7.17 9.25
CA ASP A 128 1.57 -6.10 8.43
C ASP A 128 0.47 -5.14 7.94
N HIS A 129 -0.11 -5.35 6.77
CA HIS A 129 -1.06 -4.41 6.15
C HIS A 129 -2.50 -4.94 6.12
N PRO A 130 -3.48 -4.19 6.66
CA PRO A 130 -4.89 -4.55 6.60
C PRO A 130 -5.55 -4.04 5.33
N TYR A 131 -6.47 -4.87 4.81
CA TYR A 131 -7.36 -4.59 3.70
C TYR A 131 -8.78 -5.02 4.05
N TYR A 132 -9.79 -4.53 3.32
CA TYR A 132 -11.12 -5.10 3.30
C TYR A 132 -11.34 -5.87 2.01
N LEU A 133 -12.10 -6.95 2.10
CA LEU A 133 -12.63 -7.68 0.97
C LEU A 133 -14.10 -7.34 0.84
N VAL A 134 -14.49 -6.83 -0.32
CA VAL A 134 -15.89 -6.54 -0.63
C VAL A 134 -16.40 -7.50 -1.68
N PRO A 135 -17.66 -7.97 -1.61
CA PRO A 135 -18.19 -8.89 -2.60
C PRO A 135 -18.32 -8.23 -3.96
N SER A 136 -17.95 -8.94 -5.02
CA SER A 136 -18.30 -8.57 -6.37
C SER A 136 -19.69 -9.08 -6.72
N LYS A 137 -20.28 -8.54 -7.80
CA LYS A 137 -21.62 -8.88 -8.27
C LYS A 137 -21.81 -10.39 -8.41
N GLY A 138 -22.84 -10.91 -7.75
CA GLY A 138 -23.17 -12.35 -7.72
C GLY A 138 -22.51 -13.14 -6.60
N GLY A 139 -21.61 -12.55 -5.82
CA GLY A 139 -20.94 -13.18 -4.66
C GLY A 139 -21.57 -12.87 -3.30
N GLU A 140 -22.55 -11.98 -3.25
CA GLU A 140 -23.03 -11.35 -2.00
C GLU A 140 -23.53 -12.37 -1.00
N ARG A 141 -24.34 -13.35 -1.45
CA ARG A 141 -24.92 -14.38 -0.57
C ARG A 141 -23.85 -15.28 0.05
N ALA A 142 -22.91 -15.76 -0.76
CA ALA A 142 -21.83 -16.63 -0.28
C ALA A 142 -20.86 -15.85 0.62
N TYR A 143 -20.59 -14.59 0.29
CA TYR A 143 -19.80 -13.67 1.10
C TYR A 143 -20.43 -13.50 2.51
N HIS A 144 -21.72 -13.13 2.59
CA HIS A 144 -22.40 -12.94 3.88
C HIS A 144 -22.43 -14.22 4.71
N LEU A 145 -22.61 -15.38 4.07
CA LEU A 145 -22.55 -16.67 4.76
C LEU A 145 -21.16 -16.89 5.37
N LEU A 146 -20.08 -16.64 4.59
CA LEU A 146 -18.72 -16.80 5.09
C LEU A 146 -18.44 -15.84 6.26
N VAL A 147 -18.81 -14.55 6.13
CA VAL A 147 -18.68 -13.54 7.20
C VAL A 147 -19.35 -14.05 8.49
N GLU A 148 -20.60 -14.53 8.40
CA GLU A 148 -21.38 -14.97 9.56
C GLU A 148 -20.80 -16.21 10.22
N VAL A 149 -20.36 -17.21 9.42
CA VAL A 149 -19.73 -18.43 9.95
C VAL A 149 -18.41 -18.09 10.63
N MET A 150 -17.55 -17.28 10.01
CA MET A 150 -16.27 -16.89 10.60
C MET A 150 -16.46 -16.07 11.88
N ARG A 151 -17.45 -15.19 11.91
CA ARG A 151 -17.81 -14.41 13.11
C ARG A 151 -18.26 -15.33 14.26
N ARG A 152 -19.13 -16.31 14.00
CA ARG A 152 -19.65 -17.24 15.02
C ARG A 152 -18.58 -18.19 15.55
N THR A 153 -17.71 -18.66 14.68
CA THR A 153 -16.65 -19.61 15.04
C THR A 153 -15.40 -18.94 15.59
N ASN A 154 -15.29 -17.60 15.45
CA ASN A 154 -14.10 -16.83 15.78
C ASN A 154 -12.82 -17.37 15.12
N LYS A 155 -12.95 -17.91 13.91
CA LYS A 155 -11.84 -18.45 13.13
C LYS A 155 -11.40 -17.45 12.05
N ALA A 156 -10.11 -17.49 11.75
CA ALA A 156 -9.53 -16.82 10.60
C ALA A 156 -9.06 -17.84 9.56
N GLY A 157 -9.27 -17.55 8.29
CA GLY A 157 -8.70 -18.34 7.20
C GLY A 157 -7.27 -17.90 6.93
N LEU A 158 -6.31 -18.81 7.06
CA LEU A 158 -4.95 -18.59 6.61
C LEU A 158 -4.88 -18.88 5.12
N ALA A 159 -4.34 -17.97 4.33
CA ALA A 159 -4.36 -18.05 2.88
C ALA A 159 -3.04 -17.60 2.26
N LYS A 160 -2.79 -18.02 1.03
CA LYS A 160 -1.77 -17.46 0.15
C LYS A 160 -2.43 -16.56 -0.89
N PHE A 161 -1.73 -15.48 -1.22
CA PHE A 161 -2.25 -14.44 -2.08
C PHE A 161 -1.12 -13.72 -2.83
N VAL A 162 -1.27 -13.60 -4.14
CA VAL A 162 -0.31 -12.85 -4.97
C VAL A 162 -0.83 -11.46 -5.25
N LEU A 163 -0.08 -10.45 -4.82
CA LEU A 163 -0.36 -9.04 -5.09
C LEU A 163 0.84 -8.41 -5.80
N GLY A 164 0.63 -7.99 -7.04
CA GLY A 164 1.73 -7.57 -7.91
C GLY A 164 2.61 -8.76 -8.28
N GLU A 165 3.88 -8.72 -7.89
CA GLU A 165 4.88 -9.75 -8.18
C GLU A 165 5.28 -10.57 -6.94
N ARG A 166 4.60 -10.38 -5.81
CA ARG A 166 4.95 -11.01 -4.55
C ARG A 166 3.80 -11.86 -4.00
N GLU A 167 4.12 -13.07 -3.54
CA GLU A 167 3.23 -13.90 -2.74
C GLU A 167 3.27 -13.43 -1.28
N TYR A 168 2.09 -13.35 -0.67
CA TYR A 168 1.91 -13.00 0.74
C TYR A 168 1.20 -14.13 1.46
N LEU A 169 1.62 -14.38 2.68
CA LEU A 169 0.80 -15.09 3.66
C LEU A 169 -0.22 -14.09 4.20
N VAL A 170 -1.49 -14.47 4.27
CA VAL A 170 -2.57 -13.57 4.70
C VAL A 170 -3.53 -14.26 5.65
N ALA A 171 -4.08 -13.49 6.58
CA ALA A 171 -5.18 -13.92 7.43
C ALA A 171 -6.46 -13.20 7.00
N VAL A 172 -7.49 -13.98 6.67
CA VAL A 172 -8.85 -13.49 6.38
C VAL A 172 -9.71 -13.69 7.61
N LYS A 173 -10.36 -12.63 8.10
CA LYS A 173 -11.23 -12.70 9.29
C LYS A 173 -12.46 -11.82 9.15
N SER A 174 -13.52 -12.13 9.90
CA SER A 174 -14.68 -11.25 10.00
C SER A 174 -14.43 -10.08 10.95
N VAL A 175 -14.70 -8.85 10.51
CA VAL A 175 -14.60 -7.62 11.32
C VAL A 175 -15.83 -6.77 11.01
N GLU A 176 -16.65 -6.48 12.02
CA GLU A 176 -17.82 -5.58 11.92
C GLU A 176 -18.77 -5.88 10.76
N GLY A 177 -18.92 -7.16 10.40
CA GLY A 177 -19.81 -7.58 9.31
C GLY A 177 -19.17 -7.57 7.91
N ALA A 178 -17.89 -7.28 7.82
CA ALA A 178 -17.10 -7.41 6.60
C ALA A 178 -15.97 -8.44 6.75
N LEU A 179 -15.38 -8.89 5.64
CA LEU A 179 -14.13 -9.62 5.65
C LEU A 179 -12.96 -8.64 5.61
N SER A 180 -12.04 -8.81 6.55
CA SER A 180 -10.73 -8.17 6.54
C SER A 180 -9.68 -9.19 6.11
N LEU A 181 -8.78 -8.79 5.22
CA LEU A 181 -7.58 -9.50 4.86
C LEU A 181 -6.40 -8.73 5.43
N VAL A 182 -5.53 -9.41 6.18
CA VAL A 182 -4.32 -8.79 6.72
C VAL A 182 -3.12 -9.58 6.20
N THR A 183 -2.13 -8.91 5.62
CA THR A 183 -0.86 -9.56 5.26
C THR A 183 -0.09 -9.91 6.52
N LEU A 184 0.60 -11.04 6.47
CA LEU A 184 1.41 -11.54 7.57
C LEU A 184 2.87 -11.62 7.14
N HIS A 185 3.77 -11.35 8.07
CA HIS A 185 5.18 -11.67 7.93
C HIS A 185 5.41 -13.18 7.95
N TYR A 186 6.36 -13.67 7.19
CA TYR A 186 6.85 -15.03 7.33
C TYR A 186 7.69 -15.15 8.62
N SER A 187 7.76 -16.36 9.20
CA SER A 187 8.49 -16.56 10.46
C SER A 187 9.97 -16.20 10.37
N GLU A 188 10.57 -16.36 9.20
CA GLU A 188 11.96 -15.98 8.90
C GLU A 188 12.19 -14.45 8.84
N GLU A 189 11.13 -13.66 8.70
CA GLU A 189 11.19 -12.19 8.74
C GLU A 189 11.15 -11.65 10.18
N ILE A 190 10.76 -12.49 11.16
CA ILE A 190 10.66 -12.10 12.57
C ILE A 190 12.03 -12.27 13.24
N LEU A 191 12.53 -11.19 13.80
CA LEU A 191 13.80 -11.24 14.53
C LEU A 191 13.65 -12.02 15.84
N PRO A 192 14.59 -12.91 16.17
CA PRO A 192 14.56 -13.65 17.41
C PRO A 192 14.68 -12.70 18.61
N THR A 193 13.90 -12.95 19.65
CA THR A 193 13.89 -12.11 20.85
C THR A 193 15.05 -12.42 21.81
N GLU A 194 15.67 -13.58 21.68
CA GLU A 194 16.75 -14.06 22.54
C GLU A 194 17.94 -13.09 22.55
N ASP A 195 18.22 -12.47 21.40
CA ASP A 195 19.35 -11.54 21.25
C ASP A 195 19.09 -10.15 21.85
N ILE A 196 17.82 -9.82 22.16
CA ILE A 196 17.43 -8.50 22.65
C ILE A 196 16.86 -8.51 24.07
N ILE A 197 16.57 -9.68 24.63
CA ILE A 197 16.10 -9.81 26.02
C ILE A 197 17.31 -9.66 26.96
N PRO A 198 17.27 -8.72 27.93
CA PRO A 198 18.31 -8.63 28.94
C PRO A 198 18.30 -9.85 29.86
N GLU A 199 19.46 -10.14 30.47
CA GLU A 199 19.55 -11.20 31.47
C GLU A 199 18.51 -11.06 32.57
N GLU A 200 17.97 -12.20 33.03
CA GLU A 200 16.98 -12.21 34.10
C GLU A 200 17.53 -11.60 35.40
N VAL A 201 16.84 -10.59 35.91
CA VAL A 201 17.14 -9.93 37.16
C VAL A 201 16.14 -10.37 38.22
N LYS A 202 16.60 -10.69 39.41
CA LYS A 202 15.73 -11.03 40.55
C LYS A 202 14.93 -9.79 40.97
N ILE A 203 13.60 -9.86 40.82
CA ILE A 203 12.69 -8.77 41.17
C ILE A 203 11.98 -9.13 42.48
N GLU A 204 12.00 -8.22 43.44
CA GLU A 204 11.34 -8.37 44.74
C GLU A 204 9.81 -8.34 44.61
N ALA A 205 9.12 -9.12 45.50
CA ALA A 205 7.67 -9.25 45.49
C ALA A 205 6.96 -7.89 45.70
N ASP A 206 7.53 -7.03 46.53
CA ASP A 206 7.01 -5.70 46.80
C ASP A 206 7.08 -4.76 45.58
N GLU A 207 8.14 -4.86 44.78
CA GLU A 207 8.27 -4.09 43.54
C GLU A 207 7.20 -4.51 42.54
N LYS A 208 7.02 -5.84 42.36
CA LYS A 208 5.95 -6.39 41.51
C LYS A 208 4.56 -5.89 41.96
N ARG A 209 4.30 -5.84 43.27
CA ARG A 209 3.03 -5.36 43.81
C ARG A 209 2.82 -3.89 43.49
N ARG A 210 3.81 -3.02 43.74
CA ARG A 210 3.73 -1.58 43.47
C ARG A 210 3.46 -1.28 41.97
N ILE A 211 4.18 -1.97 41.09
CA ILE A 211 3.97 -1.81 39.63
C ILE A 211 2.56 -2.30 39.23
N LYS A 212 2.12 -3.45 39.73
CA LYS A 212 0.78 -3.96 39.48
C LYS A 212 -0.33 -2.99 39.96
N GLU A 213 -0.18 -2.37 41.10
CA GLU A 213 -1.09 -1.34 41.60
C GLU A 213 -1.09 -0.10 40.71
N GLY A 214 0.09 0.34 40.25
CA GLY A 214 0.24 1.45 39.28
C GLY A 214 -0.49 1.16 37.97
N ILE A 215 -0.28 -0.02 37.39
CA ILE A 215 -0.94 -0.45 36.16
C ILE A 215 -2.49 -0.47 36.34
N ASN A 216 -2.95 -1.02 37.48
CA ASN A 216 -4.40 -1.06 37.75
C ASN A 216 -5.03 0.33 37.89
N LYS A 217 -4.30 1.31 38.45
CA LYS A 217 -4.76 2.70 38.54
C LYS A 217 -4.86 3.40 37.19
N MET A 218 -4.04 2.99 36.21
CA MET A 218 -3.99 3.56 34.85
C MET A 218 -4.85 2.74 33.86
N ARG A 219 -5.49 1.66 34.30
CA ARG A 219 -6.32 0.85 33.42
C ARG A 219 -7.47 1.64 32.86
N ALA A 220 -7.64 1.59 31.54
CA ALA A 220 -8.74 2.18 30.81
C ALA A 220 -9.13 1.29 29.63
N ASP A 221 -10.35 1.44 29.13
CA ASP A 221 -10.77 0.81 27.89
C ASP A 221 -10.15 1.56 26.70
N PHE A 222 -9.82 0.80 25.68
CA PHE A 222 -9.27 1.38 24.45
C PHE A 222 -10.36 2.15 23.70
N ASP A 223 -10.16 3.43 23.56
CA ASP A 223 -11.04 4.34 22.82
C ASP A 223 -10.19 5.08 21.78
N PRO A 224 -10.23 4.66 20.50
CA PRO A 224 -9.38 5.22 19.45
C PRO A 224 -9.65 6.71 19.19
N GLU A 225 -10.86 7.20 19.47
CA GLU A 225 -11.23 8.59 19.21
C GLU A 225 -10.49 9.58 20.12
N LYS A 226 -9.97 9.11 21.27
CA LYS A 226 -9.14 9.94 22.18
C LYS A 226 -7.77 10.28 21.60
N TYR A 227 -7.31 9.57 20.59
CA TYR A 227 -5.97 9.72 20.03
C TYR A 227 -6.05 10.34 18.64
N ALA A 228 -5.61 11.59 18.52
CA ALA A 228 -5.61 12.30 17.25
C ALA A 228 -4.18 12.63 16.79
N ASP A 229 -3.94 12.60 15.49
CA ASP A 229 -2.68 13.10 14.92
C ASP A 229 -2.65 14.64 14.99
N LEU A 230 -2.08 15.15 16.07
CA LEU A 230 -1.95 16.59 16.31
C LEU A 230 -1.06 17.27 15.26
N ARG A 231 -0.06 16.57 14.71
CA ARG A 231 0.82 17.14 13.68
C ARG A 231 0.04 17.34 12.38
N ARG A 232 -0.70 16.32 11.95
CA ARG A 232 -1.57 16.41 10.76
C ARG A 232 -2.56 17.56 10.90
N ASN A 233 -3.22 17.68 12.06
CA ASN A 233 -4.19 18.76 12.32
C ASN A 233 -3.53 20.14 12.25
N LYS A 234 -2.32 20.30 12.80
CA LYS A 234 -1.55 21.56 12.70
C LYS A 234 -1.16 21.88 11.25
N ILE A 235 -0.74 20.90 10.47
CA ILE A 235 -0.41 21.07 9.04
C ILE A 235 -1.65 21.50 8.27
N LEU A 236 -2.78 20.83 8.45
CA LEU A 236 -4.04 21.20 7.79
C LEU A 236 -4.51 22.60 8.15
N ALA A 237 -4.38 22.99 9.43
CA ALA A 237 -4.70 24.34 9.89
C ALA A 237 -3.78 25.40 9.24
N LEU A 238 -2.48 25.11 9.12
CA LEU A 238 -1.51 25.97 8.44
C LEU A 238 -1.85 26.13 6.95
N LEU A 239 -2.18 25.04 6.26
CA LEU A 239 -2.56 25.06 4.85
C LEU A 239 -3.86 25.86 4.64
N LYS A 240 -4.87 25.67 5.50
CA LYS A 240 -6.11 26.46 5.49
C LYS A 240 -5.83 27.97 5.70
N LYS A 241 -4.91 28.32 6.60
CA LYS A 241 -4.52 29.72 6.84
C LYS A 241 -3.86 30.31 5.60
N LYS A 242 -2.85 29.62 5.02
CA LYS A 242 -2.13 30.08 3.82
C LYS A 242 -3.04 30.20 2.61
N SER A 243 -3.98 29.29 2.43
CA SER A 243 -4.98 29.35 1.36
C SER A 243 -5.88 30.59 1.47
N ARG A 244 -6.30 30.97 2.69
CA ARG A 244 -7.10 32.19 2.92
C ARG A 244 -6.30 33.48 2.68
N GLU A 245 -5.02 33.47 2.99
CA GLU A 245 -4.10 34.59 2.75
C GLU A 245 -3.69 34.71 1.28
N LYS A 246 -4.26 33.88 0.36
CA LYS A 246 -3.96 33.83 -1.06
C LYS A 246 -2.46 33.66 -1.35
N VAL A 247 -1.71 33.00 -0.49
CA VAL A 247 -0.32 32.59 -0.72
C VAL A 247 -0.35 31.33 -1.64
N LEU A 248 -0.95 31.51 -2.80
CA LEU A 248 -0.96 30.49 -3.87
C LEU A 248 0.04 30.93 -4.91
N VAL A 249 0.90 30.04 -5.32
CA VAL A 249 1.80 30.20 -6.47
C VAL A 249 1.31 29.25 -7.55
N GLU A 250 1.18 29.77 -8.76
CA GLU A 250 0.90 28.95 -9.93
C GLU A 250 2.24 28.42 -10.44
N ALA A 251 2.33 27.10 -10.57
CA ALA A 251 3.45 26.49 -11.26
C ALA A 251 3.35 26.85 -12.75
N PRO A 252 4.48 27.17 -13.43
CA PRO A 252 4.46 27.34 -14.88
C PRO A 252 3.89 26.07 -15.51
N GLU A 253 3.02 26.26 -16.52
CA GLU A 253 2.57 25.14 -17.34
C GLU A 253 3.81 24.47 -17.94
N ILE A 254 4.07 23.23 -17.56
CA ILE A 254 5.05 22.41 -18.23
C ILE A 254 4.36 22.02 -19.53
N GLU A 255 4.74 22.63 -20.65
CA GLU A 255 4.46 22.04 -21.95
C GLU A 255 5.06 20.63 -21.86
N GLU A 256 4.18 19.62 -21.73
CA GLU A 256 4.59 18.24 -21.96
C GLU A 256 5.21 18.28 -23.35
N VAL A 257 6.52 18.03 -23.44
CA VAL A 257 7.16 17.71 -24.70
C VAL A 257 6.43 16.44 -25.15
N GLU A 258 5.38 16.63 -25.95
CA GLU A 258 4.64 15.53 -26.56
C GLU A 258 5.67 14.61 -27.18
N GLY A 259 5.87 13.44 -26.56
CA GLY A 259 6.53 12.35 -27.23
C GLY A 259 5.79 12.17 -28.53
N LYS A 260 6.49 12.34 -29.65
CA LYS A 260 6.01 12.33 -31.01
C LYS A 260 4.80 11.43 -31.16
N GLY A 261 3.63 12.04 -31.35
CA GLY A 261 2.36 11.34 -31.44
C GLY A 261 2.28 10.42 -32.68
N PRO A 262 1.22 9.59 -32.83
CA PRO A 262 1.09 8.64 -33.95
C PRO A 262 1.28 9.23 -35.35
N ALA A 263 0.98 10.53 -35.54
CA ALA A 263 1.17 11.25 -36.79
C ALA A 263 2.66 11.43 -37.16
N ASP A 264 3.50 11.62 -36.15
CA ASP A 264 4.97 11.76 -36.35
C ASP A 264 5.65 10.41 -36.63
N LEU A 265 5.06 9.32 -36.12
CA LEU A 265 5.52 7.96 -36.39
C LEU A 265 5.23 7.56 -37.84
N ILE A 266 4.09 7.97 -38.40
CA ILE A 266 3.74 7.71 -39.80
C ILE A 266 4.70 8.47 -40.73
N ALA A 267 4.98 9.75 -40.43
CA ALA A 267 5.93 10.54 -41.18
C ALA A 267 7.37 9.96 -41.15
N ALA A 268 7.81 9.46 -39.97
CA ALA A 268 9.09 8.79 -39.82
C ALA A 268 9.18 7.45 -40.57
N LEU A 269 8.07 6.69 -40.62
CA LEU A 269 7.93 5.45 -41.41
C LEU A 269 7.97 5.75 -42.92
N GLU A 270 7.29 6.78 -43.40
CA GLU A 270 7.29 7.19 -44.79
C GLU A 270 8.68 7.67 -45.22
N GLU A 271 9.41 8.42 -44.41
CA GLU A 271 10.78 8.82 -44.65
C GLU A 271 11.76 7.64 -44.70
N SER A 272 11.59 6.65 -43.79
CA SER A 272 12.35 5.41 -43.76
C SER A 272 12.11 4.57 -45.04
N MET A 273 10.86 4.48 -45.49
CA MET A 273 10.49 3.78 -46.72
C MET A 273 11.01 4.48 -47.98
N ARG A 274 11.11 5.80 -48.00
CA ARG A 274 11.75 6.54 -49.10
C ARG A 274 13.25 6.26 -49.21
N LYS A 275 13.93 6.19 -48.05
CA LYS A 275 15.37 5.85 -48.01
C LYS A 275 15.69 4.41 -48.50
N VAL A 276 14.77 3.51 -48.31
CA VAL A 276 14.91 2.09 -48.77
C VAL A 276 14.62 1.93 -50.27
N LYS A 277 13.79 2.81 -50.87
CA LYS A 277 13.48 2.77 -52.33
C LYS A 277 14.52 3.49 -53.20
N SER A 278 15.48 4.19 -52.59
CA SER A 278 16.54 4.93 -53.31
C SER A 278 17.91 4.24 -53.26
N ARG A 279 17.95 2.94 -52.94
CA ARG A 279 19.13 2.06 -53.07
C ARG A 279 18.90 0.97 -54.11
#